data_5e3b2c9429b39ed6c62a703fd44aefa1
#
_entry.id   5e3b2c9429b39ed6c62a703fd44aefa1
#
_cell.length_a   1.000
_cell.length_b   1.000
_cell.length_c   1.000
_cell.angle_alpha   90.00
_cell.angle_beta   90.00
_cell.angle_gamma   90.00
#
_symmetry.space_group_name_H-M   'P 1'
#
loop_
_entity.id
_entity.type
_entity.pdbx_description
1 polymer ?
#
loop_
_entity_poly.entity_id
_entity_poly.type
_entity_poly.pdbx_seq_one_letter_code
_entity_poly.pdbx_strand_id
1 'polypeptide(L)'
;MNDNIIKGERKIARKLREWYPGAIYHLMHRGVRRTEIFSDETDYQVFLEILKVALDKYQCKIHAYCMMTNHIHLLLETSEDEIGRFMKCLSERYAMYFNHKYQYRGHLFESRYKSCLVKEDSYFLQTSRYIHLNPVKARIVVKPEDYRWSSYQTMIALKDDRITERNRTLAYFKDNSILRYRDFVEDIGHKYVVQEHEIKK
;
A
#
# COMPACT_ATOMS: atom_id res chain seq x y z
N MET A 1 -56.06 -2.88 7.89
CA MET A 1 -55.27 -2.16 6.91
C MET A 1 -54.03 -1.66 7.63
N ASN A 2 -52.95 -2.36 7.53
CA ASN A 2 -51.67 -1.99 8.15
C ASN A 2 -50.65 -1.79 7.01
N ASP A 3 -50.44 -0.51 6.70
CA ASP A 3 -49.40 -0.13 5.74
C ASP A 3 -48.06 -0.09 6.45
N ASN A 4 -47.31 -1.22 6.44
CA ASN A 4 -45.90 -1.22 6.81
C ASN A 4 -45.07 -0.75 5.61
N ILE A 5 -44.86 0.56 5.52
CA ILE A 5 -43.88 1.14 4.60
C ILE A 5 -42.50 0.87 5.17
N ILE A 6 -41.81 -0.12 4.56
CA ILE A 6 -40.40 -0.38 4.82
C ILE A 6 -39.60 0.79 4.22
N LYS A 7 -39.17 1.72 5.09
CA LYS A 7 -38.22 2.77 4.73
C LYS A 7 -36.89 2.12 4.33
N GLY A 8 -36.65 2.00 3.02
CA GLY A 8 -35.37 1.59 2.50
C GLY A 8 -34.29 2.59 2.92
N GLU A 9 -33.33 2.13 3.74
CA GLU A 9 -32.15 2.91 4.07
C GLU A 9 -31.41 3.30 2.78
N ARG A 10 -31.41 4.60 2.47
CA ARG A 10 -30.58 5.13 1.38
C ARG A 10 -29.12 4.88 1.76
N LYS A 11 -28.44 4.02 1.04
CA LYS A 11 -26.98 3.88 1.12
C LYS A 11 -26.38 5.28 0.89
N ILE A 12 -25.88 5.88 1.97
CA ILE A 12 -25.20 7.18 1.88
C ILE A 12 -24.05 7.02 0.90
N ALA A 13 -24.07 7.80 -0.19
CA ALA A 13 -23.00 7.81 -1.17
C ALA A 13 -21.69 8.14 -0.45
N ARG A 14 -20.64 7.30 -0.68
CA ARG A 14 -19.34 7.55 -0.07
C ARG A 14 -18.81 8.91 -0.52
N LYS A 15 -18.31 9.71 0.44
CA LYS A 15 -17.62 10.97 0.18
C LYS A 15 -16.57 10.79 -0.91
N LEU A 16 -16.49 11.74 -1.85
CA LEU A 16 -15.42 11.78 -2.85
C LEU A 16 -14.07 11.87 -2.13
N ARG A 17 -13.05 11.21 -2.68
CA ARG A 17 -11.70 11.34 -2.15
C ARG A 17 -11.18 12.74 -2.44
N GLU A 18 -10.61 13.38 -1.43
CA GLU A 18 -9.83 14.59 -1.62
C GLU A 18 -8.62 14.21 -2.48
N TRP A 19 -8.41 14.95 -3.58
CA TRP A 19 -7.32 14.71 -4.52
C TRP A 19 -6.79 16.05 -5.06
N TYR A 20 -5.49 16.08 -5.25
CA TYR A 20 -4.77 17.13 -5.94
C TYR A 20 -3.43 16.55 -6.47
N PRO A 21 -2.80 17.18 -7.49
CA PRO A 21 -1.48 16.78 -7.96
C PRO A 21 -0.44 16.78 -6.83
N GLY A 22 0.36 15.71 -6.74
CA GLY A 22 1.34 15.55 -5.65
C GLY A 22 0.75 15.09 -4.31
N ALA A 23 -0.54 14.75 -4.26
CA ALA A 23 -1.16 14.19 -3.05
C ALA A 23 -0.56 12.83 -2.72
N ILE A 24 -0.23 12.62 -1.44
CA ILE A 24 0.34 11.35 -0.96
C ILE A 24 -0.74 10.56 -0.25
N TYR A 25 -0.80 9.27 -0.55
CA TYR A 25 -1.75 8.35 0.04
C TYR A 25 -1.08 7.11 0.61
N HIS A 26 -1.54 6.72 1.79
CA HIS A 26 -1.41 5.33 2.23
C HIS A 26 -2.56 4.53 1.65
N LEU A 27 -2.23 3.58 0.80
CA LEU A 27 -3.18 2.70 0.12
C LEU A 27 -3.08 1.30 0.69
N MET A 28 -4.23 0.64 0.84
CA MET A 28 -4.32 -0.76 1.23
C MET A 28 -5.37 -1.46 0.36
N HIS A 29 -5.01 -2.60 -0.22
CA HIS A 29 -5.95 -3.43 -0.97
C HIS A 29 -5.81 -4.88 -0.54
N ARG A 30 -6.93 -5.52 -0.18
CA ARG A 30 -6.95 -6.84 0.44
C ARG A 30 -7.76 -7.83 -0.37
N GLY A 31 -7.32 -9.07 -0.36
CA GLY A 31 -8.04 -10.21 -0.95
C GLY A 31 -9.41 -10.43 -0.33
N VAL A 32 -10.37 -10.88 -1.13
CA VAL A 32 -11.73 -11.20 -0.68
C VAL A 32 -11.67 -12.21 0.47
N ARG A 33 -12.47 -11.99 1.51
CA ARG A 33 -12.47 -12.83 2.71
C ARG A 33 -11.09 -13.06 3.33
N ARG A 34 -10.14 -12.15 3.09
CA ARG A 34 -8.73 -12.25 3.50
C ARG A 34 -7.99 -13.44 2.89
N THR A 35 -8.46 -13.96 1.76
CA THR A 35 -7.73 -15.00 1.02
C THR A 35 -6.42 -14.45 0.46
N GLU A 36 -5.49 -15.35 0.22
CA GLU A 36 -4.21 -15.02 -0.40
C GLU A 36 -4.42 -14.44 -1.80
N ILE A 37 -3.66 -13.40 -2.09
CA ILE A 37 -3.56 -12.78 -3.40
C ILE A 37 -2.18 -13.01 -4.03
N PHE A 38 -1.28 -13.62 -3.27
CA PHE A 38 0.03 -14.09 -3.71
C PHE A 38 0.22 -15.51 -3.18
N SER A 39 0.20 -16.50 -4.07
CA SER A 39 0.31 -17.92 -3.71
C SER A 39 1.71 -18.47 -3.97
N ASP A 40 2.49 -17.83 -4.87
CA ASP A 40 3.88 -18.17 -5.14
C ASP A 40 4.72 -16.93 -5.50
N GLU A 41 6.04 -17.10 -5.66
CA GLU A 41 6.97 -16.03 -5.99
C GLU A 41 6.65 -15.33 -7.31
N THR A 42 6.13 -16.07 -8.29
CA THR A 42 5.77 -15.51 -9.60
C THR A 42 4.67 -14.47 -9.48
N ASP A 43 3.73 -14.66 -8.55
CA ASP A 43 2.65 -13.71 -8.32
C ASP A 43 3.19 -12.35 -7.85
N TYR A 44 4.15 -12.37 -6.92
CA TYR A 44 4.81 -11.14 -6.47
C TYR A 44 5.59 -10.45 -7.58
N GLN A 45 6.31 -11.23 -8.41
CA GLN A 45 7.08 -10.69 -9.53
C GLN A 45 6.16 -10.04 -10.57
N VAL A 46 5.08 -10.73 -10.96
CA VAL A 46 4.09 -10.19 -11.91
C VAL A 46 3.40 -8.94 -11.34
N PHE A 47 3.08 -8.94 -10.04
CA PHE A 47 2.51 -7.75 -9.41
C PHE A 47 3.47 -6.55 -9.50
N LEU A 48 4.77 -6.75 -9.23
CA LEU A 48 5.79 -5.69 -9.35
C LEU A 48 5.92 -5.17 -10.79
N GLU A 49 5.87 -6.05 -11.79
CA GLU A 49 5.91 -5.62 -13.20
C GLU A 49 4.64 -4.81 -13.57
N ILE A 50 3.46 -5.25 -13.13
CA ILE A 50 2.22 -4.50 -13.33
C ILE A 50 2.28 -3.14 -12.60
N LEU A 51 2.86 -3.11 -11.40
CA LEU A 51 3.07 -1.89 -10.63
C LEU A 51 3.97 -0.91 -11.38
N LYS A 52 5.11 -1.36 -11.93
CA LYS A 52 6.00 -0.54 -12.77
C LYS A 52 5.25 0.08 -13.95
N VAL A 53 4.52 -0.74 -14.70
CA VAL A 53 3.71 -0.27 -15.84
C VAL A 53 2.68 0.77 -15.42
N ALA A 54 2.05 0.60 -14.26
CA ALA A 54 1.09 1.57 -13.74
C ALA A 54 1.77 2.88 -13.30
N LEU A 55 2.93 2.79 -12.64
CA LEU A 55 3.73 3.95 -12.24
C LEU A 55 4.17 4.77 -13.46
N ASP A 56 4.70 4.11 -14.49
CA ASP A 56 5.13 4.77 -15.72
C ASP A 56 3.96 5.42 -16.46
N LYS A 57 2.82 4.74 -16.52
CA LYS A 57 1.62 5.24 -17.20
C LYS A 57 1.03 6.49 -16.54
N TYR A 58 0.97 6.50 -15.22
CA TYR A 58 0.33 7.57 -14.43
C TYR A 58 1.34 8.52 -13.77
N GLN A 59 2.63 8.35 -14.05
CA GLN A 59 3.72 9.17 -13.52
C GLN A 59 3.66 9.35 -11.99
N CYS A 60 3.19 8.31 -11.29
CA CYS A 60 3.15 8.28 -9.83
C CYS A 60 4.49 7.87 -9.24
N LYS A 61 4.73 8.22 -7.97
CA LYS A 61 5.94 7.82 -7.23
C LYS A 61 5.58 6.92 -6.06
N ILE A 62 6.33 5.84 -5.88
CA ILE A 62 6.22 4.98 -4.70
C ILE A 62 7.31 5.34 -3.71
N HIS A 63 6.95 5.71 -2.49
CA HIS A 63 7.87 6.00 -1.39
C HIS A 63 8.10 4.79 -0.47
N ALA A 64 7.11 3.92 -0.34
CA ALA A 64 7.22 2.65 0.37
C ALA A 64 6.16 1.67 -0.12
N TYR A 65 6.49 0.38 -0.13
CA TYR A 65 5.51 -0.68 -0.34
C TYR A 65 5.81 -1.92 0.51
N CYS A 66 4.79 -2.71 0.74
CA CYS A 66 4.88 -4.05 1.29
C CYS A 66 3.75 -4.92 0.73
N MET A 67 4.11 -6.02 0.11
CA MET A 67 3.19 -7.01 -0.45
C MET A 67 3.08 -8.18 0.53
N MET A 68 2.04 -8.18 1.35
CA MET A 68 1.72 -9.28 2.26
C MET A 68 0.95 -10.36 1.52
N THR A 69 0.95 -11.59 2.00
CA THR A 69 0.30 -12.74 1.35
C THR A 69 -1.13 -12.45 0.85
N ASN A 70 -1.91 -11.70 1.63
CA ASN A 70 -3.34 -11.46 1.35
C ASN A 70 -3.72 -9.99 1.19
N HIS A 71 -2.77 -9.07 1.21
CA HIS A 71 -3.00 -7.63 1.00
C HIS A 71 -1.71 -6.90 0.64
N ILE A 72 -1.87 -5.69 0.13
CA ILE A 72 -0.77 -4.79 -0.19
C ILE A 72 -0.90 -3.47 0.56
N HIS A 73 0.24 -2.88 0.87
CA HIS A 73 0.37 -1.50 1.33
C HIS A 73 1.25 -0.72 0.37
N LEU A 74 0.81 0.48 -0.02
CA LEU A 74 1.59 1.41 -0.83
C LEU A 74 1.56 2.80 -0.18
N LEU A 75 2.70 3.47 -0.09
CA LEU A 75 2.80 4.90 0.15
C LEU A 75 3.11 5.57 -1.19
N LEU A 76 2.10 6.19 -1.79
CA LEU A 76 2.13 6.63 -3.17
C LEU A 76 1.83 8.13 -3.27
N GLU A 77 2.65 8.84 -4.06
CA GLU A 77 2.45 10.22 -4.48
C GLU A 77 1.88 10.25 -5.90
N THR A 78 0.77 10.96 -6.07
CA THR A 78 0.11 11.14 -7.37
C THR A 78 0.82 12.21 -8.19
N SER A 79 0.63 12.15 -9.52
CA SER A 79 0.93 13.26 -10.43
C SER A 79 -0.34 14.00 -10.81
N GLU A 80 -0.60 14.21 -12.09
CA GLU A 80 -1.78 14.89 -12.61
C GLU A 80 -3.03 14.00 -12.68
N ASP A 81 -2.88 12.69 -12.49
CA ASP A 81 -3.99 11.73 -12.55
C ASP A 81 -4.52 11.39 -11.15
N GLU A 82 -5.85 11.22 -11.08
CA GLU A 82 -6.50 10.75 -9.86
C GLU A 82 -6.03 9.34 -9.49
N ILE A 83 -5.78 9.13 -8.20
CA ILE A 83 -5.37 7.83 -7.64
C ILE A 83 -6.32 6.68 -8.05
N GLY A 84 -7.58 6.97 -8.33
CA GLY A 84 -8.57 5.99 -8.78
C GLY A 84 -8.19 5.30 -10.09
N ARG A 85 -7.63 6.05 -11.05
CA ARG A 85 -7.18 5.51 -12.34
C ARG A 85 -6.00 4.57 -12.19
N PHE A 86 -5.01 4.98 -11.38
CA PHE A 86 -3.85 4.15 -11.05
C PHE A 86 -4.27 2.82 -10.40
N MET A 87 -5.06 2.90 -9.32
CA MET A 87 -5.49 1.71 -8.58
C MET A 87 -6.40 0.80 -9.39
N LYS A 88 -7.23 1.35 -10.27
CA LYS A 88 -8.03 0.57 -11.21
C LYS A 88 -7.12 -0.22 -12.14
N CYS A 89 -6.15 0.44 -12.79
CA CYS A 89 -5.22 -0.20 -13.70
C CYS A 89 -4.43 -1.33 -13.02
N LEU A 90 -3.86 -1.06 -11.82
CA LEU A 90 -3.09 -2.02 -11.05
C LEU A 90 -3.94 -3.24 -10.66
N SER A 91 -5.09 -2.98 -10.06
CA SER A 91 -5.94 -4.05 -9.51
C SER A 91 -6.60 -4.92 -10.56
N GLU A 92 -7.10 -4.32 -11.65
CA GLU A 92 -7.75 -5.07 -12.74
C GLU A 92 -6.75 -5.97 -13.46
N ARG A 93 -5.56 -5.45 -13.81
CA ARG A 93 -4.53 -6.24 -14.50
C ARG A 93 -4.06 -7.41 -13.65
N TYR A 94 -3.83 -7.16 -12.35
CA TYR A 94 -3.41 -8.24 -11.46
C TYR A 94 -4.52 -9.27 -11.22
N ALA A 95 -5.76 -8.83 -11.04
CA ALA A 95 -6.89 -9.75 -10.91
C ALA A 95 -7.10 -10.61 -12.17
N MET A 96 -6.93 -10.04 -13.36
CA MET A 96 -6.99 -10.80 -14.62
C MET A 96 -5.89 -11.87 -14.67
N TYR A 97 -4.65 -11.54 -14.33
CA TYR A 97 -3.54 -12.49 -14.25
C TYR A 97 -3.85 -13.61 -13.26
N PHE A 98 -4.22 -13.26 -12.03
CA PHE A 98 -4.51 -14.24 -10.95
C PHE A 98 -5.66 -15.17 -11.35
N ASN A 99 -6.77 -14.61 -11.82
CA ASN A 99 -7.93 -15.38 -12.23
C ASN A 99 -7.58 -16.34 -13.38
N HIS A 100 -6.78 -15.92 -14.35
CA HIS A 100 -6.33 -16.77 -15.44
C HIS A 100 -5.41 -17.90 -14.93
N LYS A 101 -4.39 -17.57 -14.13
CA LYS A 101 -3.42 -18.54 -13.62
C LYS A 101 -4.06 -19.63 -12.77
N TYR A 102 -4.94 -19.22 -11.85
CA TYR A 102 -5.57 -20.13 -10.88
C TYR A 102 -6.96 -20.63 -11.28
N GLN A 103 -7.42 -20.32 -12.50
CA GLN A 103 -8.78 -20.62 -12.97
C GLN A 103 -9.84 -20.12 -11.95
N TYR A 104 -9.51 -19.03 -11.26
CA TYR A 104 -10.36 -18.43 -10.24
C TYR A 104 -11.48 -17.61 -10.88
N ARG A 105 -12.71 -17.74 -10.33
CA ARG A 105 -13.88 -17.00 -10.79
C ARG A 105 -14.37 -16.05 -9.69
N GLY A 106 -14.56 -14.79 -10.05
CA GLY A 106 -15.06 -13.77 -9.12
C GLY A 106 -14.05 -12.66 -8.81
N HIS A 107 -14.35 -11.90 -7.77
CA HIS A 107 -13.53 -10.76 -7.36
C HIS A 107 -12.33 -11.23 -6.53
N LEU A 108 -11.12 -10.90 -6.95
CA LEU A 108 -9.90 -11.16 -6.19
C LEU A 108 -9.84 -10.30 -4.93
N PHE A 109 -10.24 -9.03 -5.03
CA PHE A 109 -10.21 -8.08 -3.92
C PHE A 109 -11.59 -7.91 -3.26
N GLU A 110 -11.62 -7.77 -1.92
CA GLU A 110 -12.87 -7.73 -1.12
C GLU A 110 -13.75 -6.50 -1.38
N SER A 111 -13.12 -5.38 -1.81
CA SER A 111 -13.81 -4.12 -2.07
C SER A 111 -12.91 -3.19 -2.87
N ARG A 112 -13.33 -1.94 -3.07
CA ARG A 112 -12.39 -0.90 -3.51
C ARG A 112 -11.28 -0.73 -2.45
N TYR A 113 -10.07 -0.42 -2.91
CA TYR A 113 -8.93 -0.14 -2.04
C TYR A 113 -9.28 0.93 -0.98
N LYS A 114 -8.70 0.81 0.19
CA LYS A 114 -8.71 1.87 1.22
C LYS A 114 -7.60 2.87 0.93
N SER A 115 -7.86 4.14 1.21
CA SER A 115 -6.90 5.22 1.04
C SER A 115 -7.00 6.19 2.21
N CYS A 116 -5.87 6.58 2.75
CA CYS A 116 -5.73 7.66 3.72
C CYS A 116 -4.80 8.72 3.13
N LEU A 117 -5.26 9.97 3.07
CA LEU A 117 -4.45 11.10 2.60
C LEU A 117 -3.42 11.45 3.66
N VAL A 118 -2.16 11.52 3.27
CA VAL A 118 -1.02 11.84 4.13
C VAL A 118 -0.71 13.33 3.95
N LYS A 119 -1.07 14.15 4.95
CA LYS A 119 -0.92 15.62 4.89
C LYS A 119 0.31 16.14 5.60
N GLU A 120 0.84 15.39 6.56
CA GLU A 120 1.92 15.83 7.43
C GLU A 120 3.17 14.97 7.24
N ASP A 121 4.34 15.60 7.30
CA ASP A 121 5.63 14.91 7.16
C ASP A 121 5.87 13.86 8.25
N SER A 122 5.45 14.15 9.47
CA SER A 122 5.50 13.19 10.58
C SER A 122 4.70 11.93 10.28
N TYR A 123 3.50 12.10 9.73
CA TYR A 123 2.62 10.99 9.34
C TYR A 123 3.17 10.23 8.11
N PHE A 124 3.82 10.94 7.18
CA PHE A 124 4.52 10.32 6.04
C PHE A 124 5.60 9.33 6.51
N LEU A 125 6.49 9.77 7.40
CA LEU A 125 7.56 8.94 7.94
C LEU A 125 7.00 7.75 8.74
N GLN A 126 6.02 8.00 9.61
CA GLN A 126 5.38 6.95 10.39
C GLN A 126 4.68 5.92 9.50
N THR A 127 4.05 6.35 8.41
CA THR A 127 3.41 5.46 7.44
C THR A 127 4.45 4.60 6.72
N SER A 128 5.58 5.18 6.30
CA SER A 128 6.69 4.44 5.71
C SER A 128 7.21 3.36 6.67
N ARG A 129 7.47 3.73 7.93
CA ARG A 129 7.87 2.80 9.00
C ARG A 129 6.83 1.70 9.21
N TYR A 130 5.56 2.06 9.32
CA TYR A 130 4.47 1.11 9.48
C TYR A 130 4.44 0.09 8.35
N ILE A 131 4.56 0.53 7.10
CA ILE A 131 4.56 -0.34 5.90
C ILE A 131 5.71 -1.34 5.98
N HIS A 132 6.92 -0.90 6.31
CA HIS A 132 8.10 -1.77 6.37
C HIS A 132 8.08 -2.75 7.56
N LEU A 133 7.42 -2.39 8.65
CA LEU A 133 7.28 -3.27 9.82
C LEU A 133 6.10 -4.25 9.73
N ASN A 134 5.25 -4.20 8.69
CA ASN A 134 4.11 -5.12 8.58
C ASN A 134 4.51 -6.60 8.66
N PRO A 135 5.56 -7.09 7.96
CA PRO A 135 5.96 -8.49 8.02
C PRO A 135 6.44 -8.92 9.42
N VAL A 136 7.11 -8.02 10.14
CA VAL A 136 7.57 -8.26 11.53
C VAL A 136 6.36 -8.32 12.47
N LYS A 137 5.42 -7.37 12.36
CA LYS A 137 4.17 -7.37 13.14
C LYS A 137 3.32 -8.61 12.88
N ALA A 138 3.32 -9.10 11.65
CA ALA A 138 2.66 -10.34 11.27
C ALA A 138 3.45 -11.60 11.68
N ARG A 139 4.63 -11.47 12.27
CA ARG A 139 5.54 -12.56 12.68
C ARG A 139 5.97 -13.47 11.52
N ILE A 140 6.04 -12.91 10.30
CA ILE A 140 6.52 -13.63 9.10
C ILE A 140 8.05 -13.66 9.11
N VAL A 141 8.68 -12.58 9.55
CA VAL A 141 10.12 -12.43 9.71
C VAL A 141 10.46 -11.78 11.06
N VAL A 142 11.69 -11.93 11.49
CA VAL A 142 12.19 -11.29 12.73
C VAL A 142 12.64 -9.85 12.43
N LYS A 143 13.34 -9.64 11.33
CA LYS A 143 13.82 -8.33 10.90
C LYS A 143 13.12 -7.89 9.60
N PRO A 144 12.83 -6.59 9.40
CA PRO A 144 12.16 -6.14 8.19
C PRO A 144 13.01 -6.33 6.93
N GLU A 145 14.35 -6.36 7.05
CA GLU A 145 15.27 -6.64 5.94
C GLU A 145 15.18 -8.06 5.39
N ASP A 146 14.68 -9.01 6.17
CA ASP A 146 14.52 -10.41 5.75
C ASP A 146 13.29 -10.61 4.84
N TYR A 147 12.42 -9.59 4.73
CA TYR A 147 11.22 -9.69 3.90
C TYR A 147 11.45 -9.10 2.51
N ARG A 148 11.66 -9.96 1.53
CA ARG A 148 12.04 -9.59 0.15
C ARG A 148 10.96 -8.84 -0.65
N TRP A 149 9.69 -8.93 -0.24
CA TRP A 149 8.54 -8.36 -0.93
C TRP A 149 8.12 -6.99 -0.36
N SER A 150 9.11 -6.26 0.11
CA SER A 150 9.01 -4.91 0.65
C SER A 150 10.09 -4.03 0.04
N SER A 151 9.81 -2.73 -0.05
CA SER A 151 10.81 -1.71 -0.44
C SER A 151 11.87 -1.45 0.65
N TYR A 152 11.79 -2.08 1.82
CA TYR A 152 12.70 -1.79 2.92
C TYR A 152 14.18 -2.02 2.56
N GLN A 153 14.48 -3.13 1.85
CA GLN A 153 15.84 -3.41 1.39
C GLN A 153 16.38 -2.31 0.47
N THR A 154 15.54 -1.72 -0.38
CA THR A 154 15.90 -0.59 -1.23
C THR A 154 16.15 0.67 -0.40
N MET A 155 15.33 0.93 0.60
CA MET A 155 15.50 2.09 1.49
C MET A 155 16.83 2.07 2.25
N ILE A 156 17.29 0.91 2.68
CA ILE A 156 18.57 0.73 3.40
C ILE A 156 19.74 0.35 2.48
N ALA A 157 19.57 0.52 1.17
CA ALA A 157 20.59 0.30 0.14
C ALA A 157 21.15 -1.14 0.03
N LEU A 158 20.40 -2.16 0.46
CA LEU A 158 20.75 -3.56 0.24
C LEU A 158 20.33 -4.06 -1.14
N LYS A 159 19.40 -3.37 -1.81
CA LYS A 159 18.84 -3.71 -3.11
C LYS A 159 18.45 -2.43 -3.86
N ASP A 160 18.32 -2.51 -5.17
CA ASP A 160 17.66 -1.48 -5.99
C ASP A 160 16.50 -2.14 -6.75
N ASP A 161 15.26 -1.76 -6.40
CA ASP A 161 14.05 -2.26 -7.06
C ASP A 161 13.63 -1.40 -8.26
N ARG A 162 14.31 -0.28 -8.49
CA ARG A 162 14.08 0.69 -9.58
C ARG A 162 12.69 1.29 -9.64
N ILE A 163 11.90 1.17 -8.58
CA ILE A 163 10.55 1.74 -8.48
C ILE A 163 10.36 2.60 -7.25
N THR A 164 11.17 2.40 -6.21
CA THR A 164 11.05 3.14 -4.96
C THR A 164 11.78 4.49 -5.04
N GLU A 165 11.00 5.57 -4.93
CA GLU A 165 11.54 6.92 -4.75
C GLU A 165 11.93 7.11 -3.28
N ARG A 166 13.23 6.96 -2.96
CA ARG A 166 13.74 7.02 -1.60
C ARG A 166 14.26 8.39 -1.17
N ASN A 167 14.59 9.27 -2.14
CA ASN A 167 15.26 10.54 -1.84
C ASN A 167 14.41 11.43 -0.94
N ARG A 168 13.10 11.52 -1.18
CA ARG A 168 12.18 12.29 -0.33
C ARG A 168 12.21 11.77 1.12
N THR A 169 12.10 10.47 1.32
CA THR A 169 12.11 9.87 2.66
C THR A 169 13.45 10.09 3.34
N LEU A 170 14.55 9.86 2.64
CA LEU A 170 15.90 10.01 3.20
C LEU A 170 16.27 11.45 3.48
N ALA A 171 15.70 12.43 2.78
CA ALA A 171 15.94 13.87 3.01
C ALA A 171 15.50 14.34 4.41
N TYR A 172 14.59 13.63 5.08
CA TYR A 172 14.23 13.93 6.47
C TYR A 172 15.32 13.55 7.47
N PHE A 173 16.27 12.71 7.08
CA PHE A 173 17.40 12.27 7.89
C PHE A 173 18.66 12.96 7.39
N LYS A 174 19.27 13.81 8.24
CA LYS A 174 20.54 14.46 7.93
C LYS A 174 21.66 13.42 7.77
N ASP A 175 22.90 13.76 7.95
CA ASP A 175 24.07 12.90 7.79
C ASP A 175 23.79 11.41 8.09
N ASN A 176 24.31 10.53 7.24
CA ASN A 176 24.05 9.07 7.32
C ASN A 176 22.56 8.68 7.22
N SER A 177 21.82 9.34 6.33
CA SER A 177 20.37 9.22 6.19
C SER A 177 19.87 7.77 6.11
N ILE A 178 20.60 6.87 5.46
CA ILE A 178 20.27 5.44 5.35
C ILE A 178 20.32 4.77 6.73
N LEU A 179 21.42 4.97 7.50
CA LEU A 179 21.55 4.39 8.83
C LEU A 179 20.48 4.94 9.78
N ARG A 180 20.26 6.27 9.76
CA ARG A 180 19.23 6.90 10.59
C ARG A 180 17.82 6.46 10.24
N TYR A 181 17.54 6.23 8.95
CA TYR A 181 16.27 5.66 8.53
C TYR A 181 16.12 4.22 9.03
N ARG A 182 17.19 3.42 8.96
CA ARG A 182 17.22 2.07 9.52
C ARG A 182 16.92 2.10 11.01
N ASP A 183 17.63 2.90 11.79
CA ASP A 183 17.40 3.06 13.24
C ASP A 183 15.95 3.49 13.52
N PHE A 184 15.45 4.47 12.77
CA PHE A 184 14.05 4.93 12.89
C PHE A 184 13.03 3.81 12.67
N VAL A 185 13.26 2.92 11.69
CA VAL A 185 12.35 1.81 11.41
C VAL A 185 12.50 0.71 12.47
N GLU A 186 13.71 0.33 12.82
CA GLU A 186 14.01 -0.84 13.66
C GLU A 186 13.95 -0.56 15.16
N ASP A 187 13.96 0.70 15.59
CA ASP A 187 13.81 1.07 16.99
C ASP A 187 12.39 0.75 17.51
N ILE A 188 12.23 -0.46 17.98
CA ILE A 188 10.97 -1.01 18.50
C ILE A 188 10.60 -0.40 19.87
N GLY A 189 11.55 0.28 20.55
CA GLY A 189 11.38 0.85 21.90
C GLY A 189 10.56 2.15 21.94
N HIS A 190 10.52 2.93 20.88
CA HIS A 190 9.73 4.14 20.82
C HIS A 190 8.30 3.84 20.33
N LYS A 191 7.33 4.02 21.20
CA LYS A 191 5.89 3.94 20.90
C LYS A 191 5.47 5.07 19.95
N TYR A 192 5.80 4.94 18.66
CA TYR A 192 5.15 5.74 17.63
C TYR A 192 3.86 5.03 17.24
N VAL A 193 2.79 5.42 17.89
CA VAL A 193 1.45 4.91 17.59
C VAL A 193 0.98 5.59 16.30
N VAL A 194 1.11 4.91 15.17
CA VAL A 194 0.23 5.21 14.03
C VAL A 194 -1.16 4.80 14.49
N GLN A 195 -2.03 5.78 14.72
CA GLN A 195 -3.40 5.50 15.11
C GLN A 195 -4.07 4.71 14.00
N GLU A 196 -4.30 3.42 14.22
CA GLU A 196 -5.06 2.54 13.31
C GLU A 196 -6.50 3.04 13.05
N HIS A 197 -6.90 4.10 13.74
CA HIS A 197 -8.27 4.64 13.72
C HIS A 197 -8.66 5.28 12.38
N GLU A 198 -7.73 5.77 11.57
CA GLU A 198 -8.06 6.39 10.28
C GLU A 198 -8.20 5.40 9.12
N ILE A 199 -7.74 4.16 9.29
CA ILE A 199 -7.84 3.12 8.26
C ILE A 199 -9.17 2.35 8.35
N LYS A 200 -9.93 2.53 9.44
CA LYS A 200 -11.17 1.75 9.73
C LYS A 200 -12.48 2.40 9.26
N LYS A 201 -12.45 3.55 8.59
CA LYS A 201 -13.69 4.16 8.08
C LYS A 201 -13.85 4.02 6.57
#